data_cd47281bd5996e38491dcfde5e81ec90
#
_entry.id   cd47281bd5996e38491dcfde5e81ec90
#
_cell.length_a   1.000
_cell.length_b   1.000
_cell.length_c   1.000
_cell.angle_alpha   90.00
_cell.angle_beta   90.00
_cell.angle_gamma   90.00
#
_symmetry.space_group_name_H-M   'P 1'
#
loop_
_entity.id
_entity.type
_entity.pdbx_description
1 polymer ?
#
loop_
_entity_poly.entity_id
_entity_poly.type
_entity_poly.pdbx_seq_one_letter_code
_entity_poly.pdbx_strand_id
1 'polypeptide(L)'
;MLASTDGWTTCAQGHRHWGRAGAAGLLLHRDGVKGPEVLLQHRASWSHHGGTWGTPGGALHHGETADDGALREVREELGLLPHDVVLGARSVDDHGGWSYTTVLARPARSIEPGDLRLDGESDGVAWLPLADLGEVDLHPGLAASLSRLRPLLEDARR
;
A
#
# COMPACT_ATOMS: atom_id res chain seq x y z
N MET A 1 10.45 -21.64 -10.52
CA MET A 1 10.44 -20.95 -9.21
C MET A 1 11.27 -19.68 -9.31
N LEU A 2 10.70 -18.55 -8.91
CA LEU A 2 11.44 -17.31 -8.89
C LEU A 2 12.41 -17.30 -7.71
N ALA A 3 13.59 -16.71 -7.92
CA ALA A 3 14.57 -16.55 -6.82
C ALA A 3 14.02 -15.59 -5.77
N SER A 4 14.35 -15.84 -4.50
CA SER A 4 13.97 -14.94 -3.42
C SER A 4 14.63 -13.58 -3.59
N THR A 5 13.85 -12.52 -3.38
CA THR A 5 14.32 -11.13 -3.34
C THR A 5 14.40 -10.61 -1.92
N ASP A 6 14.14 -11.46 -0.93
CA ASP A 6 14.23 -11.09 0.47
C ASP A 6 15.64 -10.68 0.82
N GLY A 7 15.76 -9.57 1.51
CA GLY A 7 17.04 -9.04 1.91
C GLY A 7 17.05 -7.52 1.88
N TRP A 8 18.09 -6.96 2.49
CA TRP A 8 18.29 -5.53 2.51
C TRP A 8 19.05 -5.07 1.28
N THR A 9 18.66 -3.90 0.75
CA THR A 9 19.40 -3.21 -0.30
C THR A 9 19.53 -1.74 0.06
N THR A 10 20.56 -1.08 -0.44
CA THR A 10 20.78 0.34 -0.24
C THR A 10 20.50 1.08 -1.54
N CYS A 11 19.63 2.09 -1.51
CA CYS A 11 19.31 2.89 -2.69
C CYS A 11 20.38 3.97 -2.93
N ALA A 12 20.27 4.68 -4.05
CA ALA A 12 21.18 5.77 -4.42
C ALA A 12 21.19 6.93 -3.42
N GLN A 13 20.12 7.06 -2.61
CA GLN A 13 20.02 8.08 -1.56
C GLN A 13 20.65 7.63 -0.23
N GLY A 14 21.22 6.43 -0.18
CA GLY A 14 21.87 5.90 1.01
C GLY A 14 20.93 5.25 2.03
N HIS A 15 19.65 5.10 1.70
CA HIS A 15 18.68 4.47 2.58
C HIS A 15 18.64 2.96 2.39
N ARG A 16 18.38 2.22 3.48
CA ARG A 16 18.19 0.78 3.43
C ARG A 16 16.73 0.45 3.23
N HIS A 17 16.47 -0.50 2.33
CA HIS A 17 15.13 -0.98 2.03
C HIS A 17 15.07 -2.50 2.05
N TRP A 18 13.93 -3.05 2.48
CA TRP A 18 13.67 -4.47 2.40
C TRP A 18 13.12 -4.82 1.01
N GLY A 19 13.64 -5.89 0.44
CA GLY A 19 13.24 -6.36 -0.88
C GLY A 19 14.14 -5.85 -2.00
N ARG A 20 15.00 -6.71 -2.52
CA ARG A 20 16.03 -6.33 -3.51
C ARG A 20 15.44 -6.00 -4.88
N ALA A 21 14.22 -6.47 -5.17
CA ALA A 21 13.52 -6.18 -6.44
C ALA A 21 12.55 -4.99 -6.33
N GLY A 22 12.61 -4.24 -5.22
CA GLY A 22 11.65 -3.17 -4.94
C GLY A 22 10.43 -3.69 -4.21
N ALA A 23 9.44 -2.81 -4.05
CA ALA A 23 8.21 -3.14 -3.33
C ALA A 23 7.00 -2.50 -4.01
N ALA A 24 5.82 -3.02 -3.73
CA ALA A 24 4.57 -2.47 -4.21
C ALA A 24 3.46 -2.65 -3.17
N GLY A 25 2.49 -1.74 -3.20
CA GLY A 25 1.31 -1.82 -2.35
C GLY A 25 0.07 -1.39 -3.10
N LEU A 26 -1.08 -1.77 -2.58
CA LEU A 26 -2.38 -1.42 -3.14
C LEU A 26 -3.05 -0.39 -2.25
N LEU A 27 -3.31 0.80 -2.79
CA LEU A 27 -4.05 1.84 -2.10
C LEU A 27 -5.49 1.83 -2.61
N LEU A 28 -6.33 1.13 -1.87
CA LEU A 28 -7.76 1.07 -2.16
C LEU A 28 -8.40 2.38 -1.73
N HIS A 29 -9.19 3.00 -2.60
CA HIS A 29 -9.84 4.28 -2.32
C HIS A 29 -11.28 4.27 -2.77
N ARG A 30 -12.09 5.10 -2.12
CA ARG A 30 -13.50 5.30 -2.43
C ARG A 30 -13.90 6.74 -2.13
N ASP A 31 -15.07 7.14 -2.59
CA ASP A 31 -15.63 8.43 -2.23
C ASP A 31 -16.31 8.34 -0.87
N GLY A 32 -16.03 9.29 0.00
CA GLY A 32 -16.61 9.39 1.33
C GLY A 32 -17.28 10.75 1.54
N VAL A 33 -17.83 10.96 2.74
CA VAL A 33 -18.53 12.19 3.09
C VAL A 33 -17.60 13.40 3.05
N LYS A 34 -16.36 13.22 3.47
CA LYS A 34 -15.34 14.30 3.51
C LYS A 34 -14.45 14.32 2.25
N GLY A 35 -14.79 13.60 1.21
CA GLY A 35 -13.95 13.45 0.04
C GLY A 35 -13.38 12.04 -0.07
N PRO A 36 -12.25 11.84 -0.77
CA PRO A 36 -11.66 10.52 -0.90
C PRO A 36 -11.34 9.91 0.45
N GLU A 37 -11.60 8.61 0.57
CA GLU A 37 -11.16 7.78 1.69
C GLU A 37 -10.22 6.72 1.17
N VAL A 38 -9.24 6.35 1.98
CA VAL A 38 -8.28 5.30 1.66
C VAL A 38 -8.34 4.20 2.72
N LEU A 39 -8.18 2.95 2.29
CA LEU A 39 -8.13 1.81 3.19
C LEU A 39 -6.68 1.59 3.63
N LEU A 40 -6.43 1.81 4.91
CA LEU A 40 -5.09 1.64 5.47
C LEU A 40 -5.08 0.51 6.50
N GLN A 41 -3.92 -0.09 6.62
CA GLN A 41 -3.62 -1.17 7.54
C GLN A 41 -2.89 -0.60 8.76
N HIS A 42 -3.38 -0.93 9.95
CA HIS A 42 -2.69 -0.61 11.20
C HIS A 42 -1.67 -1.70 11.46
N ARG A 43 -0.40 -1.36 11.38
CA ARG A 43 0.70 -2.32 11.49
C ARG A 43 0.83 -2.77 12.95
N ALA A 44 1.00 -4.08 13.14
CA ALA A 44 1.18 -4.65 14.47
C ALA A 44 2.37 -3.99 15.19
N SER A 45 2.24 -3.76 16.48
CA SER A 45 3.23 -3.00 17.27
C SER A 45 4.62 -3.65 17.28
N TRP A 46 4.70 -4.96 17.09
CA TRP A 46 5.97 -5.71 17.05
C TRP A 46 6.64 -5.71 15.67
N SER A 47 5.96 -5.23 14.64
CA SER A 47 6.48 -5.21 13.27
C SER A 47 7.35 -3.98 13.01
N HIS A 48 8.05 -3.97 11.86
CA HIS A 48 8.81 -2.79 11.42
C HIS A 48 7.86 -1.62 11.21
N HIS A 49 8.16 -0.45 11.79
CA HIS A 49 7.27 0.71 11.88
C HIS A 49 5.92 0.35 12.51
N GLY A 50 5.94 -0.52 13.53
CA GLY A 50 4.75 -0.95 14.24
C GLY A 50 3.96 0.20 14.84
N GLY A 51 2.64 0.04 14.90
CA GLY A 51 1.73 1.06 15.41
C GLY A 51 1.39 2.16 14.40
N THR A 52 2.01 2.18 13.23
CA THR A 52 1.70 3.15 12.18
C THR A 52 0.66 2.60 11.20
N TRP A 53 -0.02 3.52 10.51
CA TRP A 53 -0.96 3.18 9.45
C TRP A 53 -0.28 3.27 8.09
N GLY A 54 -0.41 2.25 7.29
CA GLY A 54 0.25 2.17 5.99
C GLY A 54 -0.59 1.48 4.93
N THR A 55 -0.10 1.54 3.71
CA THR A 55 -0.67 0.85 2.57
C THR A 55 -0.30 -0.63 2.65
N PRO A 56 -1.26 -1.55 2.49
CA PRO A 56 -0.92 -2.98 2.38
C PRO A 56 0.03 -3.21 1.20
N GLY A 57 1.08 -3.97 1.42
CA GLY A 57 2.07 -4.21 0.38
C GLY A 57 3.31 -4.88 0.94
N GLY A 58 4.28 -5.09 0.08
CA GLY A 58 5.54 -5.72 0.46
C GLY A 58 6.50 -5.86 -0.71
N ALA A 59 7.57 -6.62 -0.48
CA ALA A 59 8.64 -6.83 -1.45
C ALA A 59 8.14 -7.59 -2.69
N LEU A 60 8.58 -7.14 -3.86
CA LEU A 60 8.32 -7.82 -5.12
C LEU A 60 9.19 -9.07 -5.26
N HIS A 61 8.62 -10.11 -5.84
CA HIS A 61 9.39 -11.27 -6.28
C HIS A 61 10.16 -10.92 -7.55
N HIS A 62 11.24 -11.64 -7.81
CA HIS A 62 12.02 -11.44 -9.02
C HIS A 62 11.16 -11.64 -10.28
N GLY A 63 11.12 -10.63 -11.16
CA GLY A 63 10.31 -10.66 -12.37
C GLY A 63 8.82 -10.38 -12.17
N GLU A 64 8.38 -10.11 -10.94
CA GLU A 64 6.99 -9.77 -10.66
C GLU A 64 6.70 -8.31 -11.01
N THR A 65 5.57 -8.05 -11.67
CA THR A 65 5.13 -6.67 -11.90
C THR A 65 4.63 -6.04 -10.61
N ALA A 66 4.62 -4.71 -10.54
CA ALA A 66 4.08 -3.99 -9.38
C ALA A 66 2.60 -4.33 -9.17
N ASP A 67 1.81 -4.43 -10.24
CA ASP A 67 0.39 -4.78 -10.15
C ASP A 67 0.20 -6.17 -9.53
N ASP A 68 0.92 -7.16 -10.03
CA ASP A 68 0.80 -8.53 -9.54
C ASP A 68 1.28 -8.64 -8.10
N GLY A 69 2.35 -7.93 -7.75
CA GLY A 69 2.87 -7.89 -6.39
C GLY A 69 1.89 -7.24 -5.42
N ALA A 70 1.31 -6.11 -5.80
CA ALA A 70 0.33 -5.42 -4.97
C ALA A 70 -0.92 -6.29 -4.75
N LEU A 71 -1.41 -6.95 -5.80
CA LEU A 71 -2.55 -7.86 -5.69
C LEU A 71 -2.23 -9.09 -4.82
N ARG A 72 -1.05 -9.65 -4.96
CA ARG A 72 -0.61 -10.77 -4.13
C ARG A 72 -0.56 -10.36 -2.65
N GLU A 73 0.02 -9.21 -2.36
CA GLU A 73 0.16 -8.73 -0.98
C GLU A 73 -1.19 -8.47 -0.30
N VAL A 74 -2.16 -7.83 -0.99
CA VAL A 74 -3.47 -7.61 -0.36
C VAL A 74 -4.25 -8.89 -0.17
N ARG A 75 -4.01 -9.90 -1.00
CA ARG A 75 -4.60 -11.21 -0.79
C ARG A 75 -4.02 -11.87 0.46
N GLU A 76 -2.70 -11.82 0.63
CA GLU A 76 -2.03 -12.38 1.79
C GLU A 76 -2.40 -11.65 3.08
N GLU A 77 -2.41 -10.32 3.04
CA GLU A 77 -2.58 -9.50 4.24
C GLU A 77 -4.04 -9.26 4.61
N LEU A 78 -4.93 -9.13 3.65
CA LEU A 78 -6.34 -8.74 3.87
C LEU A 78 -7.37 -9.73 3.34
N GLY A 79 -6.95 -10.73 2.59
CA GLY A 79 -7.87 -11.69 1.98
C GLY A 79 -8.64 -11.15 0.78
N LEU A 80 -8.24 -10.02 0.22
CA LEU A 80 -8.84 -9.48 -1.00
C LEU A 80 -8.35 -10.23 -2.22
N LEU A 81 -9.27 -10.56 -3.11
CA LEU A 81 -8.98 -11.25 -4.36
C LEU A 81 -8.91 -10.26 -5.53
N PRO A 82 -8.22 -10.60 -6.64
CA PRO A 82 -8.09 -9.68 -7.78
C PRO A 82 -9.42 -9.16 -8.32
N HIS A 83 -10.47 -9.99 -8.32
CA HIS A 83 -11.79 -9.57 -8.83
C HIS A 83 -12.55 -8.64 -7.86
N ASP A 84 -12.06 -8.47 -6.64
CA ASP A 84 -12.68 -7.57 -5.66
C ASP A 84 -12.33 -6.10 -5.90
N VAL A 85 -11.35 -5.84 -6.75
CA VAL A 85 -10.83 -4.49 -6.98
C VAL A 85 -10.69 -4.19 -8.47
N VAL A 86 -10.69 -2.88 -8.78
CA VAL A 86 -10.44 -2.38 -10.14
C VAL A 86 -9.20 -1.50 -10.07
N LEU A 87 -8.13 -1.90 -10.75
CA LEU A 87 -6.86 -1.17 -10.73
C LEU A 87 -6.97 0.14 -11.51
N GLY A 88 -6.31 1.17 -11.01
CA GLY A 88 -6.25 2.49 -11.59
C GLY A 88 -4.82 2.96 -11.81
N ALA A 89 -4.55 4.21 -11.46
CA ALA A 89 -3.25 4.84 -11.64
C ALA A 89 -2.18 4.24 -10.71
N ARG A 90 -0.93 4.51 -11.05
CA ARG A 90 0.23 4.10 -10.26
C ARG A 90 1.07 5.31 -9.91
N SER A 91 1.70 5.27 -8.73
CA SER A 91 2.67 6.26 -8.31
C SER A 91 3.96 5.52 -7.95
N VAL A 92 5.07 5.89 -8.59
CA VAL A 92 6.37 5.26 -8.33
C VAL A 92 7.23 6.23 -7.53
N ASP A 93 7.67 5.76 -6.37
CA ASP A 93 8.65 6.46 -5.55
C ASP A 93 10.01 5.82 -5.83
N ASP A 94 10.77 6.42 -6.73
CA ASP A 94 12.05 5.90 -7.19
C ASP A 94 13.18 6.49 -6.33
N HIS A 95 13.87 5.62 -5.59
CA HIS A 95 14.99 5.97 -4.72
C HIS A 95 16.34 5.78 -5.39
N GLY A 96 16.36 5.37 -6.66
CA GLY A 96 17.61 5.00 -7.35
C GLY A 96 18.12 3.63 -6.91
N GLY A 97 17.94 2.61 -7.76
CA GLY A 97 18.27 1.22 -7.45
C GLY A 97 17.24 0.49 -6.60
N TRP A 98 16.25 1.20 -6.08
CA TRP A 98 15.11 0.64 -5.37
C TRP A 98 13.92 1.56 -5.58
N SER A 99 12.73 1.00 -5.72
CA SER A 99 11.50 1.79 -5.84
C SER A 99 10.34 1.15 -5.11
N TYR A 100 9.40 1.98 -4.69
CA TYR A 100 8.09 1.56 -4.17
C TYR A 100 7.01 2.05 -5.12
N THR A 101 6.19 1.13 -5.61
CA THR A 101 5.06 1.48 -6.49
C THR A 101 3.76 1.35 -5.70
N THR A 102 3.02 2.44 -5.61
CA THR A 102 1.65 2.42 -5.08
C THR A 102 0.69 2.26 -6.26
N VAL A 103 -0.07 1.17 -6.25
CA VAL A 103 -1.12 0.91 -7.24
C VAL A 103 -2.44 1.36 -6.63
N LEU A 104 -3.08 2.37 -7.23
CA LEU A 104 -4.39 2.82 -6.79
C LEU A 104 -5.45 1.86 -7.32
N ALA A 105 -6.46 1.60 -6.52
CA ALA A 105 -7.56 0.72 -6.91
C ALA A 105 -8.86 1.16 -6.27
N ARG A 106 -9.97 0.86 -6.93
CA ARG A 106 -11.32 1.08 -6.39
C ARG A 106 -11.95 -0.27 -6.07
N PRO A 107 -12.82 -0.33 -5.05
CA PRO A 107 -13.57 -1.55 -4.80
C PRO A 107 -14.49 -1.89 -5.97
N ALA A 108 -14.49 -3.15 -6.41
CA ALA A 108 -15.45 -3.65 -7.39
C ALA A 108 -16.79 -4.01 -6.75
N ARG A 109 -16.82 -4.11 -5.43
CA ARG A 109 -17.99 -4.32 -4.59
C ARG A 109 -17.82 -3.53 -3.30
N SER A 110 -18.86 -3.45 -2.48
CA SER A 110 -18.71 -2.85 -1.15
C SER A 110 -17.71 -3.67 -0.32
N ILE A 111 -16.70 -3.00 0.22
CA ILE A 111 -15.68 -3.62 1.06
C ILE A 111 -15.64 -2.85 2.38
N GLU A 112 -15.97 -3.54 3.48
CA GLU A 112 -15.88 -2.98 4.82
C GLU A 112 -14.83 -3.74 5.62
N PRO A 113 -14.20 -3.09 6.63
CA PRO A 113 -13.14 -3.76 7.41
C PRO A 113 -13.55 -5.12 7.98
N GLY A 114 -14.80 -5.29 8.37
CA GLY A 114 -15.31 -6.56 8.90
C GLY A 114 -15.37 -7.69 7.88
N ASP A 115 -15.28 -7.37 6.58
CA ASP A 115 -15.29 -8.37 5.50
C ASP A 115 -13.90 -8.93 5.22
N LEU A 116 -12.87 -8.35 5.84
CA LEU A 116 -11.48 -8.66 5.56
C LEU A 116 -10.92 -9.67 6.57
N ARG A 117 -9.96 -10.46 6.09
CA ARG A 117 -9.28 -11.44 6.93
C ARG A 117 -7.83 -11.01 7.08
N LEU A 118 -7.50 -10.47 8.25
CA LEU A 118 -6.18 -9.95 8.55
C LEU A 118 -5.20 -11.08 8.84
N ASP A 119 -3.95 -10.89 8.40
CA ASP A 119 -2.84 -11.73 8.84
C ASP A 119 -2.34 -11.27 10.21
N GLY A 120 -1.35 -11.98 10.77
CA GLY A 120 -0.80 -11.67 12.09
C GLY A 120 0.04 -10.39 12.16
N GLU A 121 0.28 -9.73 11.03
CA GLU A 121 1.08 -8.50 10.96
C GLU A 121 0.23 -7.24 11.02
N SER A 122 -1.10 -7.38 11.08
CA SER A 122 -2.05 -6.27 11.10
C SER A 122 -2.88 -6.32 12.38
N ASP A 123 -2.95 -5.18 13.08
CA ASP A 123 -3.84 -5.00 14.23
C ASP A 123 -5.24 -4.53 13.80
N GLY A 124 -5.39 -4.06 12.59
CA GLY A 124 -6.66 -3.61 12.06
C GLY A 124 -6.54 -2.96 10.70
N VAL A 125 -7.69 -2.64 10.11
CA VAL A 125 -7.81 -1.84 8.89
C VAL A 125 -8.94 -0.85 9.08
N ALA A 126 -8.86 0.29 8.39
CA ALA A 126 -9.91 1.30 8.43
C ALA A 126 -9.92 2.12 7.16
N TRP A 127 -11.12 2.57 6.79
CA TRP A 127 -11.27 3.64 5.81
C TRP A 127 -11.01 4.97 6.49
N LEU A 128 -10.00 5.70 6.03
CA LEU A 128 -9.60 6.97 6.60
C LEU A 128 -9.75 8.08 5.55
N PRO A 129 -10.41 9.20 5.91
CA PRO A 129 -10.52 10.33 4.98
C PRO A 129 -9.12 10.87 4.63
N LEU A 130 -8.88 11.11 3.35
CA LEU A 130 -7.64 11.71 2.90
C LEU A 130 -7.36 13.04 3.62
N ALA A 131 -8.43 13.81 3.88
CA ALA A 131 -8.33 15.09 4.58
C ALA A 131 -7.82 14.96 6.01
N ASP A 132 -8.00 13.80 6.65
CA ASP A 132 -7.63 13.58 8.06
C ASP A 132 -6.26 12.90 8.21
N LEU A 133 -5.59 12.53 7.13
CA LEU A 133 -4.33 11.78 7.22
C LEU A 133 -3.19 12.53 7.87
N GLY A 134 -3.24 13.87 7.88
CA GLY A 134 -2.25 14.68 8.61
C GLY A 134 -2.29 14.50 10.12
N GLU A 135 -3.38 13.96 10.66
CA GLU A 135 -3.56 13.72 12.10
C GLU A 135 -3.33 12.26 12.48
N VAL A 136 -2.96 11.43 11.52
CA VAL A 136 -2.77 9.99 11.69
C VAL A 136 -1.28 9.68 11.72
N ASP A 137 -0.88 8.75 12.59
CA ASP A 137 0.49 8.27 12.64
C ASP A 137 0.74 7.34 11.45
N LEU A 138 1.21 7.92 10.36
CA LEU A 138 1.41 7.20 9.10
C LEU A 138 2.78 6.55 9.03
N HIS A 139 2.84 5.40 8.35
CA HIS A 139 4.11 4.82 7.94
C HIS A 139 4.92 5.89 7.19
N PRO A 140 6.23 6.04 7.49
CA PRO A 140 7.04 7.11 6.90
C PRO A 140 7.03 7.14 5.37
N GLY A 141 7.02 5.98 4.71
CA GLY A 141 6.96 5.88 3.25
C GLY A 141 5.66 6.43 2.68
N LEU A 142 4.53 6.16 3.34
CA LEU A 142 3.24 6.69 2.92
C LEU A 142 3.19 8.20 3.14
N ALA A 143 3.65 8.68 4.30
CA ALA A 143 3.70 10.11 4.60
C ALA A 143 4.50 10.87 3.55
N ALA A 144 5.65 10.34 3.14
CA ALA A 144 6.50 10.95 2.12
C ALA A 144 5.86 10.95 0.73
N SER A 145 4.96 10.01 0.45
CA SER A 145 4.32 9.84 -0.86
C SER A 145 3.02 10.62 -1.02
N LEU A 146 2.45 11.17 0.06
CA LEU A 146 1.13 11.80 0.02
C LEU A 146 1.04 12.94 -0.99
N SER A 147 2.09 13.75 -1.14
CA SER A 147 2.08 14.88 -2.08
C SER A 147 1.86 14.42 -3.53
N ARG A 148 2.31 13.22 -3.89
CA ARG A 148 2.12 12.62 -5.21
C ARG A 148 0.80 11.87 -5.31
N LEU A 149 0.33 11.28 -4.22
CA LEU A 149 -0.90 10.49 -4.20
C LEU A 149 -2.16 11.35 -4.17
N ARG A 150 -2.14 12.49 -3.48
CA ARG A 150 -3.32 13.37 -3.37
C ARG A 150 -3.91 13.77 -4.72
N PRO A 151 -3.13 14.28 -5.69
CA PRO A 151 -3.70 14.62 -6.99
C PRO A 151 -4.33 13.44 -7.70
N LEU A 152 -3.72 12.25 -7.61
CA LEU A 152 -4.25 11.04 -8.25
C LEU A 152 -5.58 10.62 -7.63
N LEU A 153 -5.70 10.69 -6.30
CA LEU A 153 -6.92 10.34 -5.58
C LEU A 153 -8.05 11.33 -5.88
N GLU A 154 -7.73 12.60 -5.97
CA GLU A 154 -8.71 13.64 -6.30
C GLU A 154 -9.17 13.55 -7.76
N ASP A 155 -8.24 13.30 -8.69
CA ASP A 155 -8.56 13.14 -10.12
C ASP A 155 -9.43 11.91 -10.38
N ALA A 156 -9.24 10.84 -9.62
CA ALA A 156 -9.99 9.60 -9.78
C ALA A 156 -11.49 9.74 -9.45
N ARG A 157 -11.91 10.87 -8.84
CA ARG A 157 -13.30 11.17 -8.53
C ARG A 157 -14.06 11.79 -9.71
N ARG A 158 -13.35 12.26 -10.72
CA ARG A 158 -13.95 12.98 -11.88
C ARG A 158 -14.47 12.04 -12.94
#